data_b5a6c5c406d7d6255117035e7b3c8795
#
_entry.id   b5a6c5c406d7d6255117035e7b3c8795
#
_cell.length_a   1.000
_cell.length_b   1.000
_cell.length_c   1.000
_cell.angle_alpha   90.00
_cell.angle_beta   90.00
_cell.angle_gamma   90.00
#
_symmetry.space_group_name_H-M   'P 1'
#
loop_
_entity.id
_entity.type
_entity.pdbx_description
1 polymer ?
#
loop_
_entity_poly.entity_id
_entity_poly.type
_entity_poly.pdbx_seq_one_letter_code
_entity_poly.pdbx_strand_id
1 'polypeptide(L)' 'MAKNLTCGRHSSWIKLTHVEDGNAIYLAKCAITGITTCATPQSTAVYTGGSVFYVVESVDDVLASL' A
#
# COMPACT_ATOMS: atom_id res chain seq x y z
N MET A 1 -16.82 18.68 3.37
CA MET A 1 -16.52 18.22 3.13
C MET A 1 -16.21 17.57 2.52
N ALA A 2 -16.33 17.46 2.33
CA ALA A 2 -15.93 16.90 1.83
C ALA A 2 -15.59 16.38 1.42
N LYS A 3 -15.38 16.44 1.32
CA LYS A 3 -15.01 15.94 0.95
C LYS A 3 -14.38 15.19 0.70
N ASN A 4 -14.29 15.25 0.93
CA ASN A 4 -13.65 14.54 0.69
C ASN A 4 -13.49 13.68 0.51
N LEU A 5 -13.53 13.84 0.54
CA LEU A 5 -13.52 13.08 0.30
C LEU A 5 -13.64 11.87 -0.32
N THR A 6 -13.37 11.82 -0.73
CA THR A 6 -13.42 10.67 -1.59
C THR A 6 -12.47 9.58 -1.17
N CYS A 7 -11.43 9.94 -0.52
CA CYS A 7 -10.47 9.01 0.04
C CYS A 7 -11.18 8.11 1.04
N GLY A 8 -10.94 6.78 0.94
CA GLY A 8 -11.54 5.85 1.87
C GLY A 8 -12.93 5.41 1.52
N ARG A 9 -13.44 5.82 0.40
CA ARG A 9 -14.74 5.35 -0.03
C ARG A 9 -14.63 3.90 -0.48
N HIS A 10 -15.77 3.27 -0.65
CA HIS A 10 -15.81 1.88 -1.05
C HIS A 10 -14.92 1.65 -2.26
N SER A 11 -14.37 0.50 -2.39
CA SER A 11 -13.46 0.08 -3.44
C SER A 11 -12.19 0.91 -3.56
N SER A 12 -11.90 1.72 -2.56
CA SER A 12 -10.68 2.51 -2.54
C SER A 12 -9.58 1.85 -1.72
N TRP A 13 -9.73 0.59 -1.39
CA TRP A 13 -8.77 -0.14 -0.58
C TRP A 13 -8.06 -1.17 -1.42
N ILE A 14 -6.79 -1.41 -1.13
CA ILE A 14 -6.06 -2.51 -1.72
C ILE A 14 -5.59 -3.45 -0.63
N LYS A 15 -5.46 -4.71 -0.99
CA LYS A 15 -4.99 -5.74 -0.09
C LYS A 15 -3.56 -6.11 -0.45
N LEU A 16 -2.67 -6.02 0.52
CA LEU A 16 -1.28 -6.38 0.36
C LEU A 16 -0.90 -7.35 1.45
N THR A 17 0.28 -7.95 1.32
CA THR A 17 0.74 -8.98 2.26
C THR A 17 2.01 -8.51 2.92
N HIS A 18 2.00 -8.46 4.24
CA HIS A 18 3.16 -8.06 5.04
C HIS A 18 4.30 -9.04 4.81
N VAL A 19 5.50 -8.53 4.56
CA VAL A 19 6.63 -9.40 4.26
C VAL A 19 7.11 -10.18 5.48
N GLU A 20 6.91 -9.63 6.68
CA GLU A 20 7.47 -10.24 7.87
C GLU A 20 6.64 -11.41 8.38
N ASP A 21 5.32 -11.26 8.41
CA ASP A 21 4.48 -12.26 9.04
C ASP A 21 3.42 -12.84 8.10
N GLY A 22 3.35 -12.35 6.88
CA GLY A 22 2.39 -12.88 5.91
C GLY A 22 0.96 -12.43 6.13
N ASN A 23 0.73 -11.51 7.05
CA ASN A 23 -0.62 -11.04 7.32
C ASN A 23 -1.08 -10.06 6.25
N ALA A 24 -2.38 -10.07 6.00
CA ALA A 24 -2.96 -9.15 5.04
C ALA A 24 -3.00 -7.74 5.60
N ILE A 25 -2.70 -6.77 4.75
CA ILE A 25 -2.79 -5.36 5.07
C ILE A 25 -3.74 -4.72 4.09
N TYR A 26 -4.65 -3.91 4.58
CA TYR A 26 -5.58 -3.17 3.73
C TYR A 26 -5.23 -1.69 3.84
N LEU A 27 -4.91 -1.09 2.70
CA LEU A 27 -4.53 0.32 2.67
C LEU A 27 -5.47 1.08 1.77
N ALA A 28 -5.84 2.28 2.19
CA ALA A 28 -6.60 3.19 1.34
C ALA A 28 -5.70 3.66 0.22
N LYS A 29 -6.19 3.59 -1.01
CA LYS A 29 -5.39 3.98 -2.17
C LYS A 29 -4.89 5.41 -2.05
N CYS A 30 -5.72 6.30 -1.59
CA CYS A 30 -5.35 7.71 -1.52
C CYS A 30 -4.43 8.02 -0.36
N ALA A 31 -4.19 7.07 0.53
CA ALA A 31 -3.23 7.27 1.61
C ALA A 31 -1.82 6.94 1.18
N ILE A 32 -1.66 6.27 0.05
CA ILE A 32 -0.35 5.85 -0.42
C ILE A 32 0.34 7.04 -1.07
N THR A 33 1.50 7.40 -0.55
CA THR A 33 2.25 8.54 -1.05
C THR A 33 3.48 8.16 -1.83
N GLY A 34 3.91 6.90 -1.75
CA GLY A 34 5.06 6.46 -2.50
C GLY A 34 5.22 4.97 -2.44
N ILE A 35 5.89 4.42 -3.44
CA ILE A 35 6.17 3.00 -3.54
C ILE A 35 7.59 2.86 -4.06
N THR A 36 8.38 1.99 -3.44
CA THR A 36 9.73 1.76 -3.91
C THR A 36 10.15 0.32 -3.67
N THR A 37 11.11 -0.12 -4.44
CA THR A 37 11.66 -1.48 -4.31
C THR A 37 12.76 -1.48 -3.27
N CYS A 38 12.74 -2.48 -2.40
CA CYS A 38 13.81 -2.70 -1.44
C CYS A 38 14.61 -3.92 -1.86
N ALA A 39 15.92 -3.78 -1.92
CA ALA A 39 16.77 -4.88 -2.37
C ALA A 39 17.01 -5.91 -1.28
N THR A 40 16.99 -5.48 -0.02
CA THR A 40 17.36 -6.36 1.08
C THR A 40 16.51 -6.04 2.31
N PRO A 41 15.58 -6.88 2.69
CA PRO A 41 15.13 -8.04 1.94
C PRO A 41 14.38 -7.63 0.70
N GLN A 42 14.29 -8.54 -0.24
CA GLN A 42 13.60 -8.24 -1.48
C GLN A 42 12.11 -8.05 -1.17
N SER A 43 11.67 -6.83 -1.23
CA SER A 43 10.30 -6.47 -0.88
C SER A 43 9.96 -5.14 -1.52
N THR A 44 8.73 -4.72 -1.32
CA THR A 44 8.26 -3.44 -1.81
C THR A 44 7.88 -2.59 -0.59
N ALA A 45 8.40 -1.39 -0.54
CA ALA A 45 8.04 -0.45 0.53
C ALA A 45 6.91 0.43 0.03
N VAL A 46 5.82 0.45 0.77
CA VAL A 46 4.66 1.27 0.47
C VAL A 46 4.57 2.35 1.54
N TYR A 47 4.72 3.60 1.12
CA TYR A 47 4.71 4.72 2.04
C TYR A 47 3.32 5.31 2.13
N THR A 48 2.88 5.54 3.35
CA THR A 48 1.67 6.30 3.61
C THR A 48 2.07 7.55 4.37
N GLY A 49 1.12 8.41 4.64
CA GLY A 49 1.42 9.70 5.24
C GLY A 49 2.22 9.65 6.53
N GLY A 50 2.10 8.60 7.30
CA GLY A 50 2.81 8.51 8.56
C GLY A 50 3.54 7.20 8.79
N SER A 51 3.56 6.32 7.81
CA SER A 51 4.10 4.98 8.03
C SER A 51 4.65 4.39 6.75
N VAL A 52 5.43 3.33 6.89
CA VAL A 52 5.91 2.56 5.75
C VAL A 52 5.58 1.09 6.01
N PHE A 53 5.11 0.42 4.97
CA PHE A 53 4.77 -0.99 5.05
C PHE A 53 5.59 -1.76 4.02
N TYR A 54 6.18 -2.86 4.45
CA TYR A 54 6.97 -3.71 3.56
C TYR A 54 6.13 -4.91 3.18
N VAL A 55 5.91 -5.09 1.87
CA VAL A 55 4.99 -6.09 1.36
C VAL A 55 5.69 -6.99 0.36
N VAL A 56 5.14 -8.19 0.15
CA VAL A 56 5.72 -9.18 -0.76
C VAL A 56 5.34 -8.91 -2.21
N GLU A 57 4.27 -8.17 -2.44
CA GLU A 57 3.85 -7.84 -3.79
C GLU A 57 4.89 -6.96 -4.46
N SER A 58 5.10 -7.14 -5.76
CA SER A 58 6.04 -6.30 -6.49
C SER A 58 5.46 -4.90 -6.68
N VAL A 59 6.34 -3.95 -7.04
CA VAL A 59 5.89 -2.60 -7.35
C VAL A 59 4.83 -2.64 -8.45
N ASP A 60 5.05 -3.46 -9.47
CA ASP A 60 4.09 -3.56 -10.57
C ASP A 60 2.74 -4.07 -10.08
N ASP A 61 2.75 -5.06 -9.19
CA ASP A 61 1.52 -5.60 -8.64
C ASP A 61 0.78 -4.56 -7.82
N VAL A 62 1.51 -3.79 -7.02
CA VAL A 62 0.89 -2.75 -6.21
C VAL A 62 0.28 -1.69 -7.12
N LEU A 63 1.02 -1.27 -8.14
CA LEU A 63 0.52 -0.26 -9.07
C LEU A 63 -0.72 -0.75 -9.82
N ALA A 64 -0.74 -2.03 -10.16
CA ALA A 64 -1.89 -2.59 -10.85
C ALA A 64 -3.14 -2.60 -9.97
N SER A 65 -2.96 -2.58 -8.66
CA SER A 65 -4.07 -2.57 -7.71
C SER A 65 -4.61 -1.17 -7.45
N LEU A 66 -3.88 -0.15 -7.86
CA LEU A 66 -4.31 1.23 -7.67
C LEU A 66 -5.18 1.71 -8.86
#